data_14cd67915a6103da5592ae191418c9d0
#
_entry.id   14cd67915a6103da5592ae191418c9d0
#
_cell.length_a   1.000
_cell.length_b   1.000
_cell.length_c   1.000
_cell.angle_alpha   90.00
_cell.angle_beta   90.00
_cell.angle_gamma   90.00
#
_symmetry.space_group_name_H-M   'P 1'
#
loop_
_entity.id
_entity.type
_entity.pdbx_description
1 polymer ?
#
loop_
_entity_poly.entity_id
_entity_poly.type
_entity_poly.pdbx_seq_one_letter_code
_entity_poly.pdbx_strand_id
1 'polypeptide(L)'
;MENAIIAFVGYVLLCAPVLPQEQPRELKGGGHLLGETVEQFFSIGSIGELVRACEAKDWKTVKHLAKTSDREFKVDAKDICERAAVVKQQAASGARQEYGASGDKEMMRTDTFTLDGGHLVKIRMIYAMPIADIEGFHPKSFDELFAGLREAYGEPSKSYSKPVANTYGVTHDARRATWLGKQNVISIIEQPGEHSWTEIVAETLAEYNRETQAPKAANPLQ
;
A
#
# COMPACT_ATOMS: atom_id res chain seq x y z
N MET A 1 -50.06 -42.35 -43.42
CA MET A 1 -48.71 -41.84 -43.76
C MET A 1 -48.62 -40.43 -43.15
N GLU A 2 -48.12 -40.37 -41.94
CA GLU A 2 -47.96 -39.12 -41.20
C GLU A 2 -46.52 -38.62 -41.32
N ASN A 3 -46.35 -37.46 -41.90
CA ASN A 3 -45.02 -36.82 -42.03
C ASN A 3 -44.73 -36.01 -40.76
N ALA A 4 -43.74 -36.49 -39.97
CA ALA A 4 -43.21 -35.78 -38.85
C ALA A 4 -42.18 -34.76 -39.33
N ILE A 5 -42.45 -33.48 -39.16
CA ILE A 5 -41.50 -32.39 -39.39
C ILE A 5 -40.71 -32.21 -38.11
N ILE A 6 -39.39 -32.54 -38.15
CA ILE A 6 -38.46 -32.28 -37.06
C ILE A 6 -37.93 -30.86 -37.26
N ALA A 7 -38.33 -29.93 -36.38
CA ALA A 7 -37.80 -28.57 -36.33
C ALA A 7 -36.46 -28.59 -35.57
N PHE A 8 -35.36 -28.31 -36.28
CA PHE A 8 -34.03 -28.10 -35.69
C PHE A 8 -33.96 -26.67 -35.15
N VAL A 9 -34.01 -26.50 -33.84
CA VAL A 9 -33.76 -25.22 -33.20
C VAL A 9 -32.24 -25.08 -33.03
N GLY A 10 -31.62 -24.32 -33.95
CA GLY A 10 -30.21 -23.97 -33.86
C GLY A 10 -29.96 -22.96 -32.71
N TYR A 11 -29.32 -23.40 -31.67
CA TYR A 11 -28.78 -22.50 -30.63
C TYR A 11 -27.55 -21.77 -31.21
N VAL A 12 -27.72 -20.51 -31.57
CA VAL A 12 -26.59 -19.63 -31.90
C VAL A 12 -26.04 -19.14 -30.54
N LEU A 13 -24.94 -19.78 -30.11
CA LEU A 13 -24.09 -19.27 -29.03
C LEU A 13 -23.44 -17.98 -29.51
N LEU A 14 -24.01 -16.82 -29.15
CA LEU A 14 -23.36 -15.53 -29.25
C LEU A 14 -22.17 -15.52 -28.29
N CYS A 15 -20.99 -15.88 -28.78
CA CYS A 15 -19.74 -15.55 -28.10
C CYS A 15 -19.62 -14.02 -28.09
N ALA A 16 -20.04 -13.37 -27.02
CA ALA A 16 -19.71 -11.98 -26.79
C ALA A 16 -18.16 -11.87 -26.78
N PRO A 17 -17.56 -10.95 -27.54
CA PRO A 17 -16.12 -10.74 -27.47
C PRO A 17 -15.79 -10.37 -26.01
N VAL A 18 -15.00 -11.20 -25.35
CA VAL A 18 -14.36 -10.86 -24.08
C VAL A 18 -13.43 -9.71 -24.42
N LEU A 19 -13.88 -8.48 -24.13
CA LEU A 19 -13.01 -7.30 -24.20
C LEU A 19 -11.76 -7.61 -23.38
N PRO A 20 -10.56 -7.35 -23.91
CA PRO A 20 -9.34 -7.53 -23.13
C PRO A 20 -9.50 -6.69 -21.86
N GLN A 21 -9.58 -7.36 -20.73
CA GLN A 21 -9.57 -6.72 -19.42
C GLN A 21 -8.25 -5.98 -19.35
N GLU A 22 -8.28 -4.64 -19.40
CA GLU A 22 -7.08 -3.82 -19.19
C GLU A 22 -6.41 -4.34 -17.92
N GLN A 23 -5.11 -4.61 -18.03
CA GLN A 23 -4.34 -5.05 -16.87
C GLN A 23 -4.51 -3.99 -15.78
N PRO A 24 -4.91 -4.35 -14.55
CA PRO A 24 -5.11 -3.39 -13.50
C PRO A 24 -3.83 -2.55 -13.36
N ARG A 25 -4.02 -1.22 -13.33
CA ARG A 25 -2.91 -0.27 -13.15
C ARG A 25 -2.12 -0.65 -11.91
N GLU A 26 -0.81 -0.75 -12.03
CA GLU A 26 0.03 -1.07 -10.88
C GLU A 26 -0.04 0.06 -9.85
N LEU A 27 -0.34 -0.29 -8.60
CA LEU A 27 -0.37 0.67 -7.50
C LEU A 27 1.06 1.11 -7.17
N LYS A 28 1.29 2.43 -7.21
CA LYS A 28 2.57 3.05 -6.85
C LYS A 28 2.48 3.73 -5.49
N GLY A 29 3.43 3.48 -4.61
CA GLY A 29 3.62 4.23 -3.38
C GLY A 29 4.98 4.90 -3.37
N GLY A 30 5.04 6.23 -3.19
CA GLY A 30 6.30 6.97 -3.23
C GLY A 30 7.10 6.85 -4.53
N GLY A 31 6.46 6.47 -5.64
CA GLY A 31 7.12 6.19 -6.93
C GLY A 31 7.56 4.74 -7.12
N HIS A 32 7.43 3.89 -6.10
CA HIS A 32 7.86 2.49 -6.10
C HIS A 32 6.75 1.51 -6.52
N LEU A 33 7.16 0.37 -7.08
CA LEU A 33 6.30 -0.74 -7.52
C LEU A 33 6.70 -2.04 -6.81
N LEU A 34 5.71 -2.90 -6.55
CA LEU A 34 5.98 -4.24 -6.03
C LEU A 34 6.89 -5.03 -6.99
N GLY A 35 7.80 -5.82 -6.42
CA GLY A 35 8.75 -6.63 -7.17
C GLY A 35 10.05 -5.92 -7.55
N GLU A 36 10.17 -4.60 -7.30
CA GLU A 36 11.46 -3.90 -7.48
C GLU A 36 12.56 -4.60 -6.70
N THR A 37 13.74 -4.72 -7.33
CA THR A 37 14.93 -5.19 -6.60
C THR A 37 15.40 -4.12 -5.62
N VAL A 38 16.24 -4.51 -4.65
CA VAL A 38 16.83 -3.56 -3.70
C VAL A 38 17.55 -2.43 -4.41
N GLU A 39 18.28 -2.71 -5.49
CA GLU A 39 19.01 -1.71 -6.26
C GLU A 39 18.04 -0.73 -6.93
N GLN A 40 16.96 -1.21 -7.51
CA GLN A 40 15.92 -0.37 -8.11
C GLN A 40 15.26 0.51 -7.05
N PHE A 41 14.85 -0.10 -5.92
CA PHE A 41 14.23 0.61 -4.81
C PHE A 41 15.09 1.77 -4.29
N PHE A 42 16.39 1.55 -4.08
CA PHE A 42 17.31 2.58 -3.60
C PHE A 42 17.85 3.51 -4.70
N SER A 43 17.39 3.40 -5.95
CA SER A 43 17.79 4.26 -7.06
C SER A 43 16.74 5.31 -7.46
N ILE A 44 15.48 5.13 -7.10
CA ILE A 44 14.35 5.97 -7.53
C ILE A 44 13.68 6.72 -6.38
N GLY A 45 12.86 7.71 -6.73
CA GLY A 45 12.10 8.47 -5.74
C GLY A 45 12.95 9.27 -4.76
N SER A 46 12.34 9.70 -3.67
CA SER A 46 13.01 10.44 -2.58
C SER A 46 14.08 9.62 -1.87
N ILE A 47 13.88 8.29 -1.81
CA ILE A 47 14.86 7.36 -1.23
C ILE A 47 16.12 7.33 -2.08
N GLY A 48 15.98 7.20 -3.40
CA GLY A 48 17.11 7.22 -4.32
C GLY A 48 17.82 8.57 -4.32
N GLU A 49 17.11 9.69 -4.18
CA GLU A 49 17.72 11.01 -4.03
C GLU A 49 18.53 11.11 -2.73
N LEU A 50 18.00 10.62 -1.61
CA LEU A 50 18.74 10.55 -0.34
C LEU A 50 20.01 9.73 -0.46
N VAL A 51 19.95 8.54 -1.06
CA VAL A 51 21.11 7.67 -1.23
C VAL A 51 22.17 8.36 -2.09
N ARG A 52 21.80 8.96 -3.23
CA ARG A 52 22.75 9.72 -4.06
C ARG A 52 23.38 10.90 -3.33
N ALA A 53 22.59 11.64 -2.53
CA ALA A 53 23.10 12.74 -1.72
C ALA A 53 24.10 12.25 -0.66
N CYS A 54 23.85 11.09 -0.06
CA CYS A 54 24.78 10.45 0.88
C CYS A 54 26.10 10.03 0.20
N GLU A 55 26.02 9.41 -0.96
CA GLU A 55 27.20 8.98 -1.74
C GLU A 55 28.04 10.19 -2.19
N ALA A 56 27.38 11.28 -2.58
CA ALA A 56 28.02 12.54 -2.94
C ALA A 56 28.50 13.37 -1.72
N LYS A 57 28.19 12.95 -0.49
CA LYS A 57 28.41 13.71 0.75
C LYS A 57 27.78 15.12 0.73
N ASP A 58 26.68 15.26 0.01
CA ASP A 58 25.88 16.52 -0.02
C ASP A 58 24.99 16.60 1.23
N TRP A 59 25.63 16.98 2.33
CA TRP A 59 24.98 17.09 3.65
C TRP A 59 23.85 18.12 3.68
N LYS A 60 23.82 19.08 2.78
CA LYS A 60 22.73 20.07 2.68
C LYS A 60 21.48 19.39 2.15
N THR A 61 21.58 18.66 1.06
CA THR A 61 20.49 17.88 0.49
C THR A 61 20.00 16.78 1.43
N VAL A 62 20.94 16.02 2.07
CA VAL A 62 20.59 15.03 3.08
C VAL A 62 19.75 15.62 4.21
N LYS A 63 20.19 16.76 4.76
CA LYS A 63 19.42 17.47 5.81
C LYS A 63 18.07 17.98 5.33
N HIS A 64 17.98 18.42 4.07
CA HIS A 64 16.72 18.87 3.49
C HIS A 64 15.73 17.73 3.36
N LEU A 65 16.13 16.62 2.79
CA LEU A 65 15.31 15.42 2.62
C LEU A 65 14.89 14.79 3.96
N ALA A 66 15.78 14.85 4.96
CA ALA A 66 15.49 14.35 6.30
C ALA A 66 14.56 15.25 7.12
N LYS A 67 14.55 16.57 6.86
CA LYS A 67 13.68 17.54 7.54
C LYS A 67 12.20 17.42 7.18
N THR A 68 11.85 16.58 6.24
CA THR A 68 10.44 16.37 5.85
C THR A 68 9.61 15.66 6.91
N SER A 69 10.21 15.12 7.98
CA SER A 69 9.50 14.68 9.17
C SER A 69 9.45 15.82 10.21
N ASP A 70 8.25 16.19 10.67
CA ASP A 70 7.95 17.34 11.54
C ASP A 70 8.58 17.30 12.95
N ARG A 71 9.53 16.45 13.20
CA ARG A 71 10.20 16.41 14.49
C ARG A 71 11.57 17.04 14.35
N GLU A 72 11.78 18.12 15.11
CA GLU A 72 13.08 18.76 15.38
C GLU A 72 14.10 17.81 16.04
N PHE A 73 14.17 16.55 15.62
CA PHE A 73 15.29 15.74 15.97
C PHE A 73 16.48 16.26 15.16
N LYS A 74 17.47 16.82 15.84
CA LYS A 74 18.80 17.07 15.29
C LYS A 74 19.47 15.73 14.94
N VAL A 75 18.94 15.04 13.93
CA VAL A 75 19.58 13.82 13.44
C VAL A 75 20.77 14.28 12.60
N ASP A 76 21.95 13.76 12.90
CA ASP A 76 23.14 14.04 12.10
C ASP A 76 22.93 13.44 10.69
N ALA A 77 23.23 14.25 9.66
CA ALA A 77 23.16 13.78 8.28
C ALA A 77 24.00 12.52 8.04
N LYS A 78 25.10 12.38 8.76
CA LYS A 78 25.97 11.21 8.69
C LYS A 78 25.27 9.96 9.23
N ASP A 79 24.58 10.06 10.37
CA ASP A 79 23.81 8.94 10.95
C ASP A 79 22.68 8.48 10.03
N ILE A 80 22.04 9.41 9.31
CA ILE A 80 21.01 9.07 8.31
C ILE A 80 21.60 8.22 7.18
N CYS A 81 22.76 8.66 6.66
CA CYS A 81 23.43 7.95 5.58
C CYS A 81 23.95 6.57 6.02
N GLU A 82 24.48 6.47 7.23
CA GLU A 82 24.93 5.19 7.79
C GLU A 82 23.75 4.20 7.95
N ARG A 83 22.60 4.68 8.46
CA ARG A 83 21.38 3.86 8.56
C ARG A 83 20.85 3.43 7.18
N ALA A 84 20.81 4.34 6.22
CA ALA A 84 20.37 4.01 4.85
C ALA A 84 21.29 2.94 4.21
N ALA A 85 22.59 3.05 4.41
CA ALA A 85 23.58 2.07 3.92
C ALA A 85 23.39 0.69 4.57
N VAL A 86 23.17 0.65 5.89
CA VAL A 86 22.91 -0.60 6.64
C VAL A 86 21.63 -1.28 6.15
N VAL A 87 20.53 -0.54 6.00
CA VAL A 87 19.27 -1.09 5.50
C VAL A 87 19.42 -1.62 4.08
N LYS A 88 20.10 -0.86 3.18
CA LYS A 88 20.39 -1.31 1.81
C LYS A 88 21.19 -2.61 1.80
N GLN A 89 22.24 -2.70 2.62
CA GLN A 89 23.08 -3.90 2.71
C GLN A 89 22.30 -5.10 3.24
N GLN A 90 21.51 -4.93 4.30
CA GLN A 90 20.69 -6.00 4.88
C GLN A 90 19.60 -6.46 3.91
N ALA A 91 18.93 -5.53 3.23
CA ALA A 91 17.95 -5.89 2.21
C ALA A 91 18.60 -6.63 1.02
N ALA A 92 19.80 -6.22 0.59
CA ALA A 92 20.54 -6.90 -0.49
C ALA A 92 21.00 -8.32 -0.09
N SER A 93 21.19 -8.58 1.20
CA SER A 93 21.45 -9.95 1.69
C SER A 93 20.20 -10.83 1.77
N GLY A 94 19.05 -10.30 1.38
CA GLY A 94 17.75 -10.98 1.44
C GLY A 94 17.05 -10.91 2.79
N ALA A 95 17.63 -10.20 3.77
CA ALA A 95 16.97 -10.02 5.07
C ALA A 95 15.73 -9.12 4.92
N ARG A 96 14.65 -9.47 5.66
CA ARG A 96 13.45 -8.65 5.72
C ARG A 96 13.76 -7.32 6.38
N GLN A 97 13.41 -6.23 5.71
CA GLN A 97 13.59 -4.87 6.19
C GLN A 97 12.34 -4.05 5.97
N GLU A 98 12.03 -3.17 6.92
CA GLU A 98 11.01 -2.14 6.76
C GLU A 98 11.70 -0.78 6.63
N TYR A 99 11.23 0.01 5.66
CA TYR A 99 11.69 1.36 5.43
C TYR A 99 10.50 2.31 5.37
N GLY A 100 10.46 3.28 6.29
CA GLY A 100 9.46 4.34 6.31
C GLY A 100 9.96 5.57 5.56
N ALA A 101 9.13 6.14 4.74
CA ALA A 101 9.38 7.41 4.09
C ALA A 101 8.21 8.37 4.35
N SER A 102 8.52 9.67 4.44
CA SER A 102 7.48 10.70 4.42
C SER A 102 6.82 10.68 3.06
N GLY A 103 5.51 10.47 3.05
CA GLY A 103 4.69 10.56 1.85
C GLY A 103 4.33 12.00 1.50
N ASP A 104 3.11 12.19 1.00
CA ASP A 104 2.58 13.49 0.66
C ASP A 104 2.11 14.23 1.92
N LYS A 105 2.74 15.39 2.20
CA LYS A 105 2.42 16.19 3.39
C LYS A 105 1.02 16.79 3.33
N GLU A 106 0.60 17.29 2.17
CA GLU A 106 -0.72 17.91 2.00
C GLU A 106 -1.84 16.89 2.26
N MET A 107 -1.60 15.62 1.93
CA MET A 107 -2.52 14.52 2.19
C MET A 107 -2.27 13.83 3.53
N MET A 108 -1.36 14.31 4.37
CA MET A 108 -0.96 13.65 5.63
C MET A 108 -0.66 12.15 5.45
N ARG A 109 0.03 11.81 4.36
CA ARG A 109 0.34 10.43 4.00
C ARG A 109 1.73 10.03 4.46
N THR A 110 1.84 8.85 5.03
CA THR A 110 3.11 8.18 5.34
C THR A 110 3.20 6.88 4.56
N ASP A 111 4.30 6.65 3.87
CA ASP A 111 4.56 5.44 3.12
C ASP A 111 5.55 4.54 3.89
N THR A 112 5.25 3.25 3.96
CA THR A 112 6.15 2.23 4.52
C THR A 112 6.34 1.14 3.48
N PHE A 113 7.57 0.71 3.32
CA PHE A 113 8.00 -0.29 2.35
C PHE A 113 8.59 -1.49 3.06
N THR A 114 8.23 -2.69 2.64
CA THR A 114 8.82 -3.93 3.14
C THR A 114 9.62 -4.60 2.03
N LEU A 115 10.90 -4.76 2.25
CA LEU A 115 11.83 -5.52 1.40
C LEU A 115 12.03 -6.90 2.03
N ASP A 116 11.96 -7.95 1.22
CA ASP A 116 12.18 -9.33 1.66
C ASP A 116 12.71 -10.17 0.49
N GLY A 117 13.68 -11.05 0.74
CA GLY A 117 14.30 -11.83 -0.31
C GLY A 117 14.95 -11.00 -1.42
N GLY A 118 15.37 -9.77 -1.14
CA GLY A 118 15.97 -8.87 -2.12
C GLY A 118 14.98 -8.09 -2.99
N HIS A 119 13.68 -8.14 -2.69
CA HIS A 119 12.63 -7.48 -3.47
C HIS A 119 11.65 -6.70 -2.59
N LEU A 120 11.02 -5.67 -3.17
CA LEU A 120 9.92 -4.94 -2.55
C LEU A 120 8.66 -5.82 -2.59
N VAL A 121 8.23 -6.29 -1.43
CA VAL A 121 7.09 -7.22 -1.30
C VAL A 121 5.81 -6.55 -0.78
N LYS A 122 5.94 -5.37 -0.13
CA LYS A 122 4.79 -4.66 0.42
C LYS A 122 5.00 -3.15 0.42
N ILE A 123 3.96 -2.43 0.03
CA ILE A 123 3.85 -0.98 0.12
C ILE A 123 2.63 -0.68 0.98
N ARG A 124 2.80 0.13 2.00
CA ARG A 124 1.74 0.54 2.91
C ARG A 124 1.67 2.06 2.93
N MET A 125 0.54 2.62 2.57
CA MET A 125 0.26 4.05 2.55
C MET A 125 -0.78 4.37 3.62
N ILE A 126 -0.41 5.15 4.61
CA ILE A 126 -1.27 5.55 5.73
C ILE A 126 -1.67 6.99 5.52
N TYR A 127 -2.97 7.23 5.42
CA TYR A 127 -3.59 8.55 5.34
C TYR A 127 -4.18 8.88 6.70
N ALA A 128 -3.53 9.78 7.43
CA ALA A 128 -4.03 10.24 8.72
C ALA A 128 -5.18 11.24 8.52
N MET A 129 -6.22 11.13 9.34
CA MET A 129 -7.29 12.12 9.39
C MET A 129 -7.01 13.06 10.56
N PRO A 130 -6.85 14.38 10.34
CA PRO A 130 -6.65 15.31 11.42
C PRO A 130 -7.93 15.40 12.29
N ILE A 131 -7.75 15.63 13.59
CA ILE A 131 -8.85 15.81 14.56
C ILE A 131 -9.59 17.13 14.31
N ALA A 132 -8.95 18.10 13.66
CA ALA A 132 -9.50 19.39 13.31
C ALA A 132 -9.11 19.77 11.89
N ASP A 133 -9.90 20.67 11.28
CA ASP A 133 -9.56 21.27 10.00
C ASP A 133 -8.26 22.09 10.16
N ILE A 134 -7.20 21.60 9.55
CA ILE A 134 -5.91 22.27 9.50
C ILE A 134 -5.80 22.90 8.12
N GLU A 135 -5.65 24.23 8.07
CA GLU A 135 -5.51 24.97 6.82
C GLU A 135 -4.34 24.45 5.99
N GLY A 136 -4.58 24.16 4.71
CA GLY A 136 -3.58 23.62 3.78
C GLY A 136 -3.41 22.09 3.82
N PHE A 137 -4.21 21.37 4.62
CA PHE A 137 -4.25 19.91 4.63
C PHE A 137 -5.56 19.40 4.03
N HIS A 138 -5.47 18.48 3.09
CA HIS A 138 -6.61 17.86 2.40
C HIS A 138 -6.52 16.34 2.48
N PRO A 139 -6.71 15.75 3.68
CA PRO A 139 -6.66 14.30 3.84
C PRO A 139 -7.80 13.66 3.06
N LYS A 140 -7.50 12.57 2.36
CA LYS A 140 -8.50 11.81 1.65
C LYS A 140 -9.24 10.86 2.60
N SER A 141 -10.57 10.92 2.58
CA SER A 141 -11.42 10.00 3.31
C SER A 141 -11.32 8.57 2.78
N PHE A 142 -11.77 7.60 3.58
CA PHE A 142 -11.91 6.22 3.12
C PHE A 142 -12.74 6.13 1.84
N ASP A 143 -13.86 6.86 1.76
CA ASP A 143 -14.77 6.78 0.61
C ASP A 143 -14.15 7.33 -0.67
N GLU A 144 -13.38 8.41 -0.61
CA GLU A 144 -12.65 8.95 -1.77
C GLU A 144 -11.56 7.98 -2.25
N LEU A 145 -10.78 7.42 -1.32
CA LEU A 145 -9.75 6.43 -1.65
C LEU A 145 -10.35 5.14 -2.19
N PHE A 146 -11.43 4.66 -1.59
CA PHE A 146 -12.17 3.47 -2.05
C PHE A 146 -12.75 3.68 -3.46
N ALA A 147 -13.36 4.85 -3.71
CA ALA A 147 -13.89 5.18 -5.04
C ALA A 147 -12.77 5.18 -6.10
N GLY A 148 -11.62 5.77 -5.80
CA GLY A 148 -10.47 5.77 -6.72
C GLY A 148 -9.93 4.36 -6.98
N LEU A 149 -9.86 3.51 -5.97
CA LEU A 149 -9.44 2.11 -6.14
C LEU A 149 -10.46 1.31 -6.95
N ARG A 150 -11.76 1.54 -6.72
CA ARG A 150 -12.84 0.89 -7.49
C ARG A 150 -12.82 1.32 -8.95
N GLU A 151 -12.54 2.58 -9.24
CA GLU A 151 -12.37 3.07 -10.62
C GLU A 151 -11.17 2.41 -11.31
N ALA A 152 -10.05 2.25 -10.59
CA ALA A 152 -8.81 1.71 -11.14
C ALA A 152 -8.82 0.18 -11.29
N TYR A 153 -9.47 -0.55 -10.37
CA TYR A 153 -9.36 -2.01 -10.24
C TYR A 153 -10.71 -2.75 -10.34
N GLY A 154 -11.82 -2.03 -10.53
CA GLY A 154 -13.17 -2.61 -10.53
C GLY A 154 -13.69 -2.90 -9.14
N GLU A 155 -14.72 -3.76 -9.05
CA GLU A 155 -15.30 -4.13 -7.75
C GLU A 155 -14.32 -4.99 -6.93
N PRO A 156 -14.27 -4.79 -5.60
CA PRO A 156 -13.39 -5.57 -4.75
C PRO A 156 -13.78 -7.05 -4.71
N SER A 157 -12.80 -7.94 -4.65
CA SER A 157 -13.00 -9.38 -4.51
C SER A 157 -13.66 -9.74 -3.17
N LYS A 158 -13.40 -8.92 -2.13
CA LYS A 158 -13.97 -9.06 -0.79
C LYS A 158 -14.17 -7.68 -0.17
N SER A 159 -15.29 -7.47 0.51
CA SER A 159 -15.50 -6.31 1.37
C SER A 159 -16.25 -6.73 2.63
N TYR A 160 -15.94 -6.10 3.74
CA TYR A 160 -16.65 -6.29 4.99
C TYR A 160 -16.52 -5.07 5.89
N SER A 161 -17.48 -4.94 6.81
CA SER A 161 -17.46 -3.99 7.90
C SER A 161 -17.50 -4.76 9.21
N LYS A 162 -16.72 -4.33 10.19
CA LYS A 162 -16.68 -4.95 11.52
C LYS A 162 -16.76 -3.85 12.59
N PRO A 163 -17.68 -3.96 13.55
CA PRO A 163 -17.72 -3.04 14.68
C PRO A 163 -16.43 -3.18 15.52
N VAL A 164 -15.80 -2.05 15.79
CA VAL A 164 -14.60 -1.93 16.64
C VAL A 164 -14.89 -0.88 17.71
N ALA A 165 -14.74 -1.25 18.97
CA ALA A 165 -14.84 -0.32 20.07
C ALA A 165 -13.51 0.39 20.31
N ASN A 166 -13.55 1.71 20.50
CA ASN A 166 -12.39 2.46 20.97
C ASN A 166 -12.17 2.28 22.47
N THR A 167 -11.11 2.87 23.02
CA THR A 167 -10.77 2.81 24.46
C THR A 167 -11.86 3.37 25.39
N TYR A 168 -12.77 4.19 24.85
CA TYR A 168 -13.90 4.77 25.58
C TYR A 168 -15.21 3.98 25.42
N GLY A 169 -15.16 2.81 24.76
CA GLY A 169 -16.33 1.96 24.52
C GLY A 169 -17.26 2.44 23.40
N VAL A 170 -16.90 3.50 22.66
CA VAL A 170 -17.64 3.95 21.49
C VAL A 170 -17.34 3.01 20.34
N THR A 171 -18.41 2.44 19.75
CA THR A 171 -18.28 1.50 18.61
C THR A 171 -18.33 2.25 17.29
N HIS A 172 -17.38 1.95 16.43
CA HIS A 172 -17.28 2.43 15.06
C HIS A 172 -17.18 1.25 14.09
N ASP A 173 -17.65 1.43 12.88
CA ASP A 173 -17.50 0.42 11.84
C ASP A 173 -16.14 0.56 11.15
N ALA A 174 -15.26 -0.43 11.32
CA ALA A 174 -14.03 -0.54 10.57
C ALA A 174 -14.31 -1.25 9.24
N ARG A 175 -14.21 -0.52 8.14
CA ARG A 175 -14.45 -1.02 6.79
C ARG A 175 -13.16 -1.55 6.17
N ARG A 176 -13.27 -2.62 5.42
CA ARG A 176 -12.17 -3.17 4.64
C ARG A 176 -12.64 -3.66 3.29
N ALA A 177 -11.85 -3.40 2.25
CA ALA A 177 -12.04 -4.00 0.94
C ALA A 177 -10.70 -4.53 0.40
N THR A 178 -10.75 -5.60 -0.40
CA THR A 178 -9.56 -6.28 -0.92
C THR A 178 -9.79 -6.68 -2.38
N TRP A 179 -8.84 -6.34 -3.24
CA TRP A 179 -8.76 -6.75 -4.64
C TRP A 179 -7.66 -7.81 -4.77
N LEU A 180 -8.06 -9.01 -5.15
CA LEU A 180 -7.14 -10.14 -5.36
C LEU A 180 -6.75 -10.21 -6.82
N GLY A 181 -5.52 -9.84 -7.13
CA GLY A 181 -4.91 -10.01 -8.45
C GLY A 181 -4.18 -11.34 -8.58
N LYS A 182 -3.62 -11.62 -9.76
CA LYS A 182 -2.85 -12.84 -10.02
C LYS A 182 -1.53 -12.91 -9.24
N GLN A 183 -0.88 -11.78 -9.04
CA GLN A 183 0.44 -11.67 -8.41
C GLN A 183 0.43 -10.75 -7.18
N ASN A 184 -0.49 -9.80 -7.14
CA ASN A 184 -0.55 -8.76 -6.13
C ASN A 184 -1.94 -8.69 -5.51
N VAL A 185 -1.98 -8.23 -4.27
CA VAL A 185 -3.19 -7.97 -3.52
C VAL A 185 -3.19 -6.49 -3.12
N ILE A 186 -4.32 -5.83 -3.28
CA ILE A 186 -4.52 -4.47 -2.79
C ILE A 186 -5.62 -4.51 -1.74
N SER A 187 -5.39 -3.91 -0.60
CA SER A 187 -6.39 -3.76 0.45
C SER A 187 -6.51 -2.29 0.86
N ILE A 188 -7.74 -1.85 1.13
CA ILE A 188 -8.01 -0.60 1.84
C ILE A 188 -8.64 -0.94 3.17
N ILE A 189 -8.17 -0.30 4.23
CA ILE A 189 -8.58 -0.57 5.61
C ILE A 189 -8.87 0.77 6.29
N GLU A 190 -10.04 0.89 6.84
CA GLU A 190 -10.41 2.00 7.71
C GLU A 190 -10.13 1.63 9.16
N GLN A 191 -9.42 2.50 9.84
CA GLN A 191 -9.19 2.39 11.28
C GLN A 191 -9.94 3.53 11.96
N PRO A 192 -11.16 3.27 12.46
CA PRO A 192 -11.94 4.27 13.15
C PRO A 192 -11.40 4.50 14.56
N GLY A 193 -11.54 5.72 15.07
CA GLY A 193 -11.14 6.06 16.43
C GLY A 193 -10.85 7.54 16.61
N GLU A 194 -10.30 7.91 17.78
CA GLU A 194 -9.90 9.29 18.09
C GLU A 194 -8.85 9.81 17.10
N HIS A 195 -7.98 8.92 16.62
CA HIS A 195 -7.03 9.16 15.54
C HIS A 195 -7.38 8.23 14.39
N SER A 196 -8.44 8.57 13.64
CA SER A 196 -8.83 7.76 12.49
C SER A 196 -7.80 7.88 11.36
N TRP A 197 -7.52 6.77 10.68
CA TRP A 197 -6.72 6.77 9.47
C TRP A 197 -7.25 5.76 8.47
N THR A 198 -6.93 5.98 7.23
CA THR A 198 -7.18 5.01 6.16
C THR A 198 -5.83 4.48 5.67
N GLU A 199 -5.75 3.20 5.53
CA GLU A 199 -4.57 2.50 5.08
C GLU A 199 -4.83 1.83 3.74
N ILE A 200 -3.95 2.04 2.76
CA ILE A 200 -3.90 1.26 1.53
C ILE A 200 -2.65 0.40 1.58
N VAL A 201 -2.83 -0.91 1.41
CA VAL A 201 -1.76 -1.90 1.37
C VAL A 201 -1.74 -2.53 -0.01
N ALA A 202 -0.60 -2.42 -0.70
CA ALA A 202 -0.29 -3.24 -1.85
C ALA A 202 0.78 -4.25 -1.45
N GLU A 203 0.56 -5.52 -1.74
CA GLU A 203 1.49 -6.58 -1.37
C GLU A 203 1.52 -7.69 -2.42
N THR A 204 2.62 -8.43 -2.50
CA THR A 204 2.67 -9.62 -3.35
C THR A 204 1.70 -10.67 -2.80
N LEU A 205 1.16 -11.52 -3.67
CA LEU A 205 0.26 -12.60 -3.24
C LEU A 205 0.95 -13.55 -2.24
N ALA A 206 2.25 -13.76 -2.38
CA ALA A 206 3.03 -14.57 -1.44
C ALA A 206 3.07 -13.93 -0.04
N GLU A 207 3.29 -12.60 0.03
CA GLU A 207 3.29 -11.84 1.27
C GLU A 207 1.91 -11.88 1.94
N TYR A 208 0.84 -11.60 1.19
CA TYR A 208 -0.54 -11.67 1.66
C TYR A 208 -0.88 -13.04 2.26
N ASN A 209 -0.50 -14.13 1.57
CA ASN A 209 -0.73 -15.48 2.06
C ASN A 209 0.06 -15.78 3.33
N ARG A 210 1.30 -15.30 3.43
CA ARG A 210 2.12 -15.44 4.64
C ARG A 210 1.47 -14.76 5.84
N GLU A 211 0.99 -13.52 5.69
CA GLU A 211 0.38 -12.76 6.77
C GLU A 211 -1.00 -13.34 7.18
N THR A 212 -1.78 -13.82 6.22
CA THR A 212 -3.10 -14.38 6.51
C THR A 212 -3.04 -15.80 7.10
N GLN A 213 -1.97 -16.56 6.83
CA GLN A 213 -1.75 -17.90 7.36
C GLN A 213 -0.91 -17.91 8.64
N ALA A 214 -0.21 -16.81 8.94
CA ALA A 214 0.52 -16.70 10.20
C ALA A 214 -0.45 -16.89 11.37
N PRO A 215 -0.13 -17.77 12.36
CA PRO A 215 -0.95 -17.90 13.54
C PRO A 215 -1.05 -16.51 14.18
N LYS A 216 -2.28 -16.02 14.37
CA LYS A 216 -2.50 -14.77 15.11
C LYS A 216 -1.88 -14.98 16.47
N ALA A 217 -0.79 -14.28 16.76
CA ALA A 217 -0.21 -14.28 18.08
C ALA A 217 -1.34 -14.00 19.07
N ALA A 218 -1.55 -14.91 20.03
CA ALA A 218 -2.56 -14.73 21.05
C ALA A 218 -2.28 -13.38 21.72
N ASN A 219 -3.23 -12.46 21.58
CA ASN A 219 -3.09 -11.14 22.18
C ASN A 219 -3.01 -11.37 23.70
N PRO A 220 -1.89 -11.09 24.37
CA PRO A 220 -1.74 -11.39 25.80
C PRO A 220 -2.66 -10.54 26.69
N LEU A 221 -3.54 -9.72 26.09
CA LEU A 221 -4.48 -8.80 26.76
C LEU A 221 -5.96 -9.16 26.47
N GLN A 222 -6.26 -10.43 26.14
CA GLN A 222 -7.64 -10.94 26.17
C GLN A 222 -7.86 -11.81 27.38
#